data_8a0733a18e59e0bba15efbf6ba0af776
#
_entry.id   8a0733a18e59e0bba15efbf6ba0af776
#
_cell.length_a   1.000
_cell.length_b   1.000
_cell.length_c   1.000
_cell.angle_alpha   90.00
_cell.angle_beta   90.00
_cell.angle_gamma   90.00
#
_symmetry.space_group_name_H-M   'P 1'
#
loop_
_entity.id
_entity.type
_entity.pdbx_description
1 polymer ?
#
loop_
_entity_poly.entity_id
_entity_poly.type
_entity_poly.pdbx_seq_one_letter_code
_entity_poly.pdbx_strand_id
1 'polypeptide(L)'
;MLSTEKFTVGSYARTYLLSIPAIKAIVGERIYPGIAPEGTTGTFVVYERDSYEVLNSKMGIYLQEANIAHEVVSDTYDEGQTLAVLILENLQGRHNGLQFDVVDSAEYYTEKKYRQVILFKIN
;
A
#
# COMPACT_ATOMS: atom_id res chain seq x y z
N MET A 1 -13.54 -20.12 10.79
CA MET A 1 -12.32 -19.65 11.47
C MET A 1 -11.91 -18.30 10.89
N LEU A 2 -11.50 -17.38 11.73
CA LEU A 2 -11.06 -16.06 11.31
C LEU A 2 -9.63 -16.13 10.77
N SER A 3 -9.43 -15.65 9.53
CA SER A 3 -8.11 -15.53 8.93
C SER A 3 -7.43 -14.24 9.40
N THR A 4 -6.14 -14.29 9.71
CA THR A 4 -5.37 -13.12 10.10
C THR A 4 -4.55 -12.53 8.97
N GLU A 5 -4.53 -13.16 7.81
CA GLU A 5 -3.71 -12.73 6.66
C GLU A 5 -4.03 -11.31 6.20
N LYS A 6 -5.32 -10.98 6.11
CA LYS A 6 -5.74 -9.62 5.72
C LYS A 6 -5.44 -8.60 6.80
N PHE A 7 -5.27 -9.03 8.03
CA PHE A 7 -4.91 -8.15 9.13
C PHE A 7 -3.45 -7.72 9.07
N THR A 8 -2.59 -8.60 8.56
CA THR A 8 -1.14 -8.36 8.46
C THR A 8 -0.71 -8.01 7.03
N VAL A 9 -1.66 -7.68 6.16
CA VAL A 9 -1.41 -7.47 4.74
C VAL A 9 -0.41 -6.34 4.46
N GLY A 10 -0.37 -5.32 5.31
CA GLY A 10 0.56 -4.20 5.14
C GLY A 10 2.02 -4.65 5.17
N SER A 11 2.36 -5.50 6.13
CA SER A 11 3.72 -6.05 6.26
C SER A 11 4.08 -6.93 5.07
N TYR A 12 3.14 -7.74 4.61
CA TYR A 12 3.33 -8.57 3.41
C TYR A 12 3.60 -7.69 2.19
N ALA A 13 2.76 -6.67 1.97
CA ALA A 13 2.90 -5.78 0.83
C ALA A 13 4.25 -5.06 0.85
N ARG A 14 4.70 -4.60 2.02
CA ARG A 14 6.02 -3.96 2.17
C ARG A 14 7.14 -4.89 1.73
N THR A 15 7.14 -6.10 2.25
CA THR A 15 8.16 -7.10 1.91
C THR A 15 8.16 -7.40 0.42
N TYR A 16 6.97 -7.57 -0.15
CA TYR A 16 6.82 -7.83 -1.58
C TYR A 16 7.36 -6.68 -2.43
N LEU A 17 6.96 -5.45 -2.12
CA LEU A 17 7.40 -4.28 -2.88
C LEU A 17 8.92 -4.10 -2.81
N LEU A 18 9.52 -4.34 -1.66
CA LEU A 18 10.98 -4.25 -1.52
C LEU A 18 11.72 -5.36 -2.25
N SER A 19 11.04 -6.42 -2.67
CA SER A 19 11.63 -7.47 -3.48
C SER A 19 11.70 -7.08 -4.97
N ILE A 20 11.03 -5.99 -5.37
CA ILE A 20 11.01 -5.52 -6.76
C ILE A 20 12.20 -4.59 -6.96
N PRO A 21 13.18 -4.96 -7.81
CA PRO A 21 14.41 -4.15 -7.96
C PRO A 21 14.16 -2.70 -8.36
N ALA A 22 13.21 -2.45 -9.28
CA ALA A 22 12.90 -1.10 -9.74
C ALA A 22 12.36 -0.22 -8.61
N ILE A 23 11.56 -0.80 -7.71
CA ILE A 23 11.01 -0.08 -6.54
C ILE A 23 12.12 0.16 -5.53
N LYS A 24 12.90 -0.87 -5.22
CA LYS A 24 13.98 -0.75 -4.24
C LYS A 24 15.02 0.27 -4.69
N ALA A 25 15.28 0.38 -5.99
CA ALA A 25 16.21 1.38 -6.52
C ALA A 25 15.76 2.81 -6.20
N ILE A 26 14.46 3.06 -6.12
CA ILE A 26 13.93 4.39 -5.83
C ILE A 26 13.87 4.63 -4.32
N VAL A 27 13.34 3.70 -3.55
CA VAL A 27 13.04 3.92 -2.13
C VAL A 27 14.11 3.39 -1.17
N GLY A 28 15.02 2.52 -1.63
CA GLY A 28 15.91 1.81 -0.73
C GLY A 28 15.08 0.91 0.17
N GLU A 29 14.91 1.30 1.41
CA GLU A 29 14.04 0.61 2.37
C GLU A 29 12.98 1.55 2.95
N ARG A 30 12.79 2.73 2.33
CA ARG A 30 11.91 3.78 2.85
C ARG A 30 10.45 3.52 2.51
N ILE A 31 9.90 2.45 3.06
CA ILE A 31 8.48 2.12 3.06
C ILE A 31 8.09 1.92 4.52
N TYR A 32 7.25 2.80 5.06
CA TYR A 32 7.01 2.90 6.49
C TYR A 32 5.54 2.73 6.84
N PRO A 33 5.23 2.02 7.93
CA PRO A 33 3.86 1.94 8.42
C PRO A 33 3.47 3.24 9.15
N GLY A 34 2.33 3.80 8.78
CA GLY A 34 1.71 4.94 9.47
C GLY A 34 2.38 6.27 9.24
N ILE A 35 3.64 6.42 9.60
CA ILE A 35 4.37 7.69 9.51
C ILE A 35 5.83 7.45 9.19
N ALA A 36 6.39 8.33 8.35
CA ALA A 36 7.83 8.29 8.06
C ALA A 36 8.61 8.89 9.24
N PRO A 37 9.81 8.37 9.55
CA PRO A 37 10.66 8.96 10.57
C PRO A 37 10.98 10.42 10.25
N GLU A 38 11.11 11.25 11.30
CA GLU A 38 11.51 12.64 11.14
C GLU A 38 12.88 12.70 10.44
N GLY A 39 13.00 13.62 9.48
CA GLY A 39 14.24 13.77 8.72
C GLY A 39 14.37 12.85 7.52
N THR A 40 13.34 12.07 7.20
CA THR A 40 13.35 11.23 6.01
C THR A 40 13.53 12.09 4.75
N THR A 41 14.50 11.72 3.91
CA THR A 41 14.78 12.41 2.65
C THR A 41 14.65 11.43 1.47
N GLY A 42 14.47 12.00 0.27
CA GLY A 42 14.25 11.20 -0.92
C GLY A 42 12.81 10.74 -1.04
N THR A 43 12.54 9.96 -2.06
CA THR A 43 11.20 9.41 -2.27
C THR A 43 10.94 8.25 -1.30
N PHE A 44 9.76 8.25 -0.69
CA PHE A 44 9.39 7.21 0.25
C PHE A 44 7.90 6.91 0.14
N VAL A 45 7.49 5.82 0.80
CA VAL A 45 6.09 5.38 0.84
C VAL A 45 5.67 5.21 2.29
N VAL A 46 4.46 5.65 2.59
CA VAL A 46 3.81 5.40 3.87
C VAL A 46 2.58 4.56 3.58
N TYR A 47 2.38 3.51 4.35
CA TYR A 47 1.21 2.67 4.17
C TYR A 47 0.46 2.49 5.49
N GLU A 48 -0.85 2.29 5.37
CA GLU A 48 -1.68 1.97 6.52
C GLU A 48 -2.90 1.17 6.08
N ARG A 49 -3.38 0.33 6.98
CA ARG A 49 -4.65 -0.34 6.75
C ARG A 49 -5.76 0.65 7.06
N ASP A 50 -6.49 1.02 6.01
CA ASP A 50 -7.55 2.02 6.11
C ASP A 50 -8.79 1.47 6.81
N SER A 51 -9.13 0.20 6.53
CA SER A 51 -10.26 -0.47 7.16
C SER A 51 -10.09 -1.98 7.14
N TYR A 52 -10.86 -2.63 8.00
CA TYR A 52 -10.97 -4.07 8.05
C TYR A 52 -12.39 -4.41 8.47
N GLU A 53 -13.10 -5.19 7.67
CA GLU A 53 -14.47 -5.59 7.95
C GLU A 53 -14.61 -7.10 7.97
N VAL A 54 -15.43 -7.59 8.87
CA VAL A 54 -15.82 -8.99 8.96
C VAL A 54 -17.33 -9.04 8.79
N LEU A 55 -17.79 -9.74 7.75
CA LEU A 55 -19.20 -9.93 7.49
C LEU A 55 -19.58 -11.33 7.96
N ASN A 56 -20.62 -11.39 8.80
CA ASN A 56 -21.07 -12.62 9.41
C ASN A 56 -22.45 -13.03 8.88
N SER A 57 -22.67 -14.34 8.87
CA SER A 57 -23.97 -14.92 8.60
C SER A 57 -24.34 -15.83 9.77
N LYS A 58 -25.53 -16.43 9.71
CA LYS A 58 -25.94 -17.42 10.72
C LYS A 58 -25.03 -18.66 10.69
N MET A 59 -24.31 -18.85 9.60
CA MET A 59 -23.39 -19.97 9.40
C MET A 59 -21.97 -19.66 9.85
N GLY A 60 -21.70 -18.44 10.34
CA GLY A 60 -20.40 -18.00 10.79
C GLY A 60 -19.82 -16.90 9.93
N ILE A 61 -18.49 -16.71 9.99
CA ILE A 61 -17.79 -15.69 9.22
C ILE A 61 -17.66 -16.17 7.77
N TYR A 62 -18.20 -15.42 6.82
CA TYR A 62 -18.13 -15.79 5.42
C TYR A 62 -17.37 -14.79 4.54
N LEU A 63 -17.11 -13.57 5.02
CA LEU A 63 -16.41 -12.57 4.24
C LEU A 63 -15.57 -11.68 5.16
N GLN A 64 -14.31 -11.49 4.75
CA GLN A 64 -13.39 -10.56 5.39
C GLN A 64 -12.85 -9.63 4.31
N GLU A 65 -12.94 -8.32 4.55
CA GLU A 65 -12.42 -7.30 3.64
C GLU A 65 -11.45 -6.38 4.37
N ALA A 66 -10.40 -5.98 3.68
CA ALA A 66 -9.47 -4.99 4.18
C ALA A 66 -9.16 -4.00 3.07
N ASN A 67 -8.90 -2.76 3.44
CA ASN A 67 -8.42 -1.74 2.53
C ASN A 67 -7.08 -1.25 3.04
N ILE A 68 -6.11 -1.14 2.14
CA ILE A 68 -4.79 -0.65 2.49
C ILE A 68 -4.43 0.52 1.57
N ALA A 69 -3.98 1.62 2.17
CA ALA A 69 -3.56 2.81 1.46
C ALA A 69 -2.04 2.84 1.39
N HIS A 70 -1.51 3.18 0.20
CA HIS A 70 -0.10 3.46 0.00
C HIS A 70 0.03 4.90 -0.47
N GLU A 71 0.75 5.72 0.28
CA GLU A 71 1.02 7.10 -0.08
C GLU A 71 2.47 7.23 -0.51
N VAL A 72 2.67 7.60 -1.77
CA VAL A 72 3.97 7.89 -2.35
C VAL A 72 4.28 9.36 -2.15
N VAL A 73 5.42 9.67 -1.53
CA VAL A 73 5.84 11.03 -1.25
C VAL A 73 7.18 11.29 -1.95
N SER A 74 7.24 12.33 -2.78
CA SER A 74 8.43 12.62 -3.58
C SER A 74 8.70 14.11 -3.71
N ASP A 75 9.96 14.47 -4.02
CA ASP A 75 10.35 15.84 -4.28
C ASP A 75 9.99 16.27 -5.71
N THR A 76 9.87 15.32 -6.64
CA THR A 76 9.49 15.62 -8.02
C THR A 76 8.23 14.83 -8.40
N TYR A 77 7.41 15.44 -9.24
CA TYR A 77 6.19 14.82 -9.72
C TYR A 77 6.49 13.53 -10.49
N ASP A 78 7.48 13.59 -11.39
CA ASP A 78 7.81 12.45 -12.26
C ASP A 78 8.27 11.23 -11.48
N GLU A 79 9.11 11.41 -10.47
CA GLU A 79 9.57 10.27 -9.66
C GLU A 79 8.43 9.67 -8.85
N GLY A 80 7.57 10.53 -8.29
CA GLY A 80 6.39 10.07 -7.56
C GLY A 80 5.43 9.29 -8.44
N GLN A 81 5.20 9.79 -9.66
CA GLN A 81 4.34 9.12 -10.63
C GLN A 81 4.93 7.76 -11.06
N THR A 82 6.23 7.73 -11.34
CA THR A 82 6.91 6.49 -11.71
C THR A 82 6.77 5.44 -10.62
N LEU A 83 7.01 5.81 -9.38
CA LEU A 83 6.89 4.89 -8.26
C LEU A 83 5.44 4.43 -8.05
N ALA A 84 4.48 5.34 -8.16
CA ALA A 84 3.07 4.98 -8.04
C ALA A 84 2.65 3.94 -9.08
N VAL A 85 3.09 4.12 -10.33
CA VAL A 85 2.81 3.16 -11.40
C VAL A 85 3.45 1.81 -11.11
N LEU A 86 4.69 1.79 -10.62
CA LEU A 86 5.36 0.54 -10.26
C LEU A 86 4.61 -0.20 -9.13
N ILE A 87 4.15 0.53 -8.13
CA ILE A 87 3.37 -0.06 -7.04
C ILE A 87 2.06 -0.62 -7.58
N LEU A 88 1.35 0.16 -8.39
CA LEU A 88 0.08 -0.27 -8.97
C LEU A 88 0.25 -1.54 -9.79
N GLU A 89 1.20 -1.55 -10.72
CA GLU A 89 1.41 -2.70 -11.62
C GLU A 89 1.85 -3.96 -10.88
N ASN A 90 2.66 -3.82 -9.84
CA ASN A 90 3.18 -4.98 -9.14
C ASN A 90 2.26 -5.49 -8.04
N LEU A 91 1.49 -4.61 -7.42
CA LEU A 91 0.63 -5.01 -6.31
C LEU A 91 -0.77 -5.42 -6.75
N GLN A 92 -1.29 -4.84 -7.86
CA GLN A 92 -2.57 -5.26 -8.40
C GLN A 92 -2.51 -6.74 -8.79
N GLY A 93 -3.48 -7.52 -8.33
CA GLY A 93 -3.58 -8.93 -8.69
C GLY A 93 -3.60 -9.85 -7.48
N ARG A 94 -3.28 -11.11 -7.70
CA ARG A 94 -3.34 -12.13 -6.66
C ARG A 94 -1.95 -12.40 -6.08
N HIS A 95 -1.87 -12.32 -4.76
CA HIS A 95 -0.62 -12.56 -4.03
C HIS A 95 -0.92 -13.43 -2.80
N ASN A 96 -0.24 -14.57 -2.71
CA ASN A 96 -0.34 -15.45 -1.54
C ASN A 96 -1.80 -15.76 -1.15
N GLY A 97 -2.64 -16.01 -2.17
CA GLY A 97 -4.05 -16.32 -1.95
C GLY A 97 -4.96 -15.12 -1.72
N LEU A 98 -4.40 -13.92 -1.66
CA LEU A 98 -5.17 -12.69 -1.51
C LEU A 98 -5.27 -11.96 -2.84
N GLN A 99 -6.41 -11.33 -3.09
CA GLN A 99 -6.63 -10.51 -4.28
C GLN A 99 -6.52 -9.04 -3.91
N PHE A 100 -5.57 -8.34 -4.55
CA PHE A 100 -5.39 -6.90 -4.38
C PHE A 100 -6.00 -6.20 -5.58
N ASP A 101 -6.98 -5.34 -5.34
CA ASP A 101 -7.63 -4.56 -6.40
C ASP A 101 -7.56 -3.07 -6.06
N VAL A 102 -7.01 -2.27 -6.97
CA VAL A 102 -7.05 -0.83 -6.79
C VAL A 102 -8.50 -0.35 -6.90
N VAL A 103 -8.93 0.45 -5.92
CA VAL A 103 -10.31 0.96 -5.87
C VAL A 103 -10.37 2.47 -5.90
N ASP A 104 -9.28 3.15 -5.58
CA ASP A 104 -9.24 4.61 -5.59
C ASP A 104 -7.80 5.09 -5.68
N SER A 105 -7.63 6.31 -6.19
CA SER A 105 -6.33 6.96 -6.26
C SER A 105 -6.55 8.47 -6.26
N ALA A 106 -5.63 9.18 -5.60
CA ALA A 106 -5.65 10.63 -5.54
C ALA A 106 -4.23 11.16 -5.54
N GLU A 107 -4.05 12.37 -6.08
CA GLU A 107 -2.75 13.03 -6.00
C GLU A 107 -2.92 14.46 -5.51
N TYR A 108 -1.94 14.95 -4.76
CA TYR A 108 -1.97 16.30 -4.23
C TYR A 108 -0.56 16.76 -3.89
N TYR A 109 -0.44 18.07 -3.66
CA TYR A 109 0.82 18.68 -3.27
C TYR A 109 0.62 19.40 -1.93
N THR A 110 1.38 19.00 -0.94
CA THR A 110 1.34 19.64 0.38
C THR A 110 2.68 19.48 1.09
N GLU A 111 3.00 20.42 1.94
CA GLU A 111 4.25 20.42 2.70
C GLU A 111 5.47 20.31 1.78
N LYS A 112 5.40 20.96 0.62
CA LYS A 112 6.46 21.00 -0.40
C LYS A 112 6.80 19.65 -0.98
N LYS A 113 5.86 18.70 -0.95
CA LYS A 113 6.02 17.37 -1.51
C LYS A 113 4.86 17.01 -2.41
N TYR A 114 5.15 16.24 -3.46
CA TYR A 114 4.15 15.61 -4.29
C TYR A 114 3.73 14.30 -3.62
N ARG A 115 2.42 14.09 -3.53
CA ARG A 115 1.87 12.93 -2.85
C ARG A 115 0.85 12.23 -3.76
N GLN A 116 0.97 10.91 -3.85
CA GLN A 116 0.01 10.09 -4.58
C GLN A 116 -0.44 8.96 -3.68
N VAL A 117 -1.74 8.87 -3.47
CA VAL A 117 -2.34 7.83 -2.63
C VAL A 117 -2.99 6.79 -3.52
N ILE A 118 -2.72 5.54 -3.26
CA ILE A 118 -3.31 4.40 -3.96
C ILE A 118 -4.02 3.56 -2.92
N LEU A 119 -5.32 3.34 -3.10
CA LEU A 119 -6.10 2.53 -2.18
C LEU A 119 -6.40 1.19 -2.82
N PHE A 120 -6.02 0.11 -2.13
CA PHE A 120 -6.29 -1.25 -2.56
C PHE A 120 -7.33 -1.89 -1.64
N LYS A 121 -8.25 -2.62 -2.25
CA LYS A 121 -9.16 -3.51 -1.53
C LYS A 121 -8.57 -4.91 -1.58
N ILE A 122 -8.56 -5.59 -0.44
CA ILE A 122 -7.99 -6.93 -0.31
C ILE A 122 -9.12 -7.92 -0.05
N ASN A 123 -9.23 -8.90 -0.91
CA ASN A 123 -10.24 -9.95 -0.80
C ASN A 123 -9.62 -11.32 -0.56
#